data_57b8c4a044964b35af113d7384a573f0
#
_entry.id   57b8c4a044964b35af113d7384a573f0
#
_cell.length_a   1.000
_cell.length_b   1.000
_cell.length_c   1.000
_cell.angle_alpha   90.00
_cell.angle_beta   90.00
_cell.angle_gamma   90.00
#
_symmetry.space_group_name_H-M   'P 1'
#
loop_
_entity.id
_entity.type
_entity.pdbx_description
1 polymer ?
#
loop_
_entity_poly.entity_id
_entity_poly.type
_entity_poly.pdbx_seq_one_letter_code
_entity_poly.pdbx_strand_id
1 'polypeptide(L)'
;MANYCSNSVRFIGNENSVDAVRKLFDDIDKKQMRSNRYHMPDFVKGGMGYMQDIAVGPSWISYETRMVPNLEVLDDIADHYGVDYIAWYQEPMAGLYGEAVRTAGETQWVNIDTYTQKGRGNNPAFFDLKELQASLLIGQHPER
;
A
#
# COMPACT_ATOMS: atom_id res chain seq x y z
N MET A 1 18.83 14.52 1.72
CA MET A 1 17.64 14.36 0.88
C MET A 1 16.85 13.14 1.32
N ALA A 2 15.56 13.30 1.50
CA ALA A 2 14.73 12.18 1.94
C ALA A 2 14.41 11.26 0.78
N ASN A 3 14.47 9.97 1.03
CA ASN A 3 14.01 8.98 0.08
C ASN A 3 12.56 8.67 0.33
N TYR A 4 11.79 8.53 -0.73
CA TYR A 4 10.37 8.23 -0.61
C TYR A 4 10.07 6.87 -1.19
N CYS A 5 9.19 6.17 -0.49
CA CYS A 5 8.65 4.90 -0.95
C CYS A 5 7.35 5.18 -1.67
N SER A 6 7.23 4.71 -2.90
CA SER A 6 6.00 4.81 -3.67
C SER A 6 5.11 3.64 -3.32
N ASN A 7 3.85 3.90 -3.04
CA ASN A 7 2.89 2.87 -2.64
C ASN A 7 1.67 2.92 -3.55
N SER A 8 1.13 1.74 -3.83
CA SER A 8 -0.17 1.60 -4.49
C SER A 8 -0.95 0.56 -3.73
N VAL A 9 -2.18 0.86 -3.37
CA VAL A 9 -3.00 -0.07 -2.59
C VAL A 9 -4.38 -0.20 -3.22
N ARG A 10 -4.89 -1.42 -3.19
CA ARG A 10 -6.25 -1.71 -3.60
C ARG A 10 -6.95 -2.37 -2.43
N PHE A 11 -8.02 -1.73 -1.95
CA PHE A 11 -8.82 -2.30 -0.87
C PHE A 11 -9.92 -3.19 -1.46
N ILE A 12 -10.19 -4.30 -0.78
CA ILE A 12 -11.08 -5.34 -1.27
C ILE A 12 -12.07 -5.67 -0.17
N GLY A 13 -13.34 -5.68 -0.52
CA GLY A 13 -14.38 -6.01 0.45
C GLY A 13 -15.73 -5.49 0.00
N ASN A 14 -16.60 -5.29 0.96
CA ASN A 14 -17.92 -4.75 0.72
C ASN A 14 -17.81 -3.39 0.03
N GLU A 15 -18.63 -3.16 -0.97
CA GLU A 15 -18.54 -1.95 -1.77
C GLU A 15 -18.67 -0.68 -0.92
N ASN A 16 -19.59 -0.67 0.02
CA ASN A 16 -19.76 0.50 0.89
C ASN A 16 -18.53 0.74 1.77
N SER A 17 -17.92 -0.32 2.25
CA SER A 17 -16.71 -0.21 3.07
C SER A 17 -15.53 0.29 2.25
N VAL A 18 -15.38 -0.22 1.04
CA VAL A 18 -14.31 0.22 0.15
C VAL A 18 -14.50 1.69 -0.23
N ASP A 19 -15.73 2.11 -0.50
CA ASP A 19 -16.03 3.51 -0.78
C ASP A 19 -15.70 4.41 0.41
N ALA A 20 -15.98 3.92 1.62
CA ALA A 20 -15.63 4.67 2.83
C ALA A 20 -14.11 4.84 2.98
N VAL A 21 -13.35 3.82 2.63
CA VAL A 21 -11.88 3.91 2.65
C VAL A 21 -11.40 4.94 1.63
N ARG A 22 -11.95 4.94 0.44
CA ARG A 22 -11.58 5.91 -0.58
C ARG A 22 -11.85 7.33 -0.11
N LYS A 23 -13.01 7.52 0.48
CA LYS A 23 -13.37 8.82 1.04
C LYS A 23 -12.41 9.24 2.14
N LEU A 24 -11.98 8.29 2.96
CA LEU A 24 -11.00 8.57 3.99
C LEU A 24 -9.71 9.14 3.40
N PHE A 25 -9.16 8.48 2.36
CA PHE A 25 -7.93 8.95 1.73
C PHE A 25 -8.12 10.32 1.08
N ASP A 26 -9.26 10.52 0.44
CA ASP A 26 -9.56 11.80 -0.17
C ASP A 26 -9.65 12.91 0.89
N ASP A 27 -10.27 12.62 2.01
CA ASP A 27 -10.38 13.57 3.12
C ASP A 27 -9.02 13.89 3.73
N ILE A 28 -8.15 12.88 3.87
CA ILE A 28 -6.79 13.09 4.36
C ILE A 28 -6.06 14.03 3.42
N ASP A 29 -6.13 13.77 2.13
CA ASP A 29 -5.48 14.60 1.12
C ASP A 29 -5.95 16.06 1.21
N LYS A 30 -7.25 16.26 1.26
CA LYS A 30 -7.82 17.61 1.35
C LYS A 30 -7.42 18.34 2.61
N LYS A 31 -7.40 17.64 3.74
CA LYS A 31 -6.98 18.24 5.01
C LYS A 31 -5.52 18.62 4.96
N GLN A 32 -4.68 17.78 4.39
CA GLN A 32 -3.24 18.06 4.28
C GLN A 32 -2.99 19.26 3.37
N MET A 33 -3.73 19.36 2.27
CA MET A 33 -3.59 20.50 1.37
C MET A 33 -3.99 21.80 2.03
N ARG A 34 -5.06 21.80 2.83
CA ARG A 34 -5.54 23.01 3.48
C ARG A 34 -4.66 23.48 4.62
N SER A 35 -4.15 22.54 5.41
CA SER A 35 -3.39 22.89 6.62
C SER A 35 -1.88 22.88 6.41
N ASN A 36 -1.43 22.32 5.31
CA ASN A 36 -0.02 22.09 5.04
C ASN A 36 0.65 21.26 6.14
N ARG A 37 -0.09 20.33 6.70
CA ARG A 37 0.36 19.41 7.73
C ARG A 37 -0.11 18.00 7.43
N TYR A 38 0.65 17.02 7.90
CA TYR A 38 0.21 15.63 7.80
C TYR A 38 -0.99 15.37 8.71
N HIS A 39 -1.89 14.55 8.22
CA HIS A 39 -3.06 14.12 8.98
C HIS A 39 -3.17 12.61 8.97
N MET A 40 -3.60 12.06 10.07
CA MET A 40 -3.82 10.64 10.20
C MET A 40 -5.10 10.42 10.99
N PRO A 41 -5.93 9.45 10.61
CA PRO A 41 -7.17 9.19 11.36
C PRO A 41 -6.87 8.79 12.80
N ASP A 42 -7.78 9.13 13.70
CA ASP A 42 -7.60 8.87 15.13
C ASP A 42 -7.46 7.40 15.46
N PHE A 43 -8.04 6.51 14.67
CA PHE A 43 -7.97 5.08 14.93
C PHE A 43 -6.64 4.46 14.49
N VAL A 44 -5.80 5.21 13.81
CA VAL A 44 -4.47 4.73 13.42
C VAL A 44 -3.54 4.90 14.60
N LYS A 45 -2.98 3.80 15.06
CA LYS A 45 -2.16 3.78 16.27
C LYS A 45 -0.69 4.07 16.03
N GLY A 46 -0.20 3.76 14.83
CA GLY A 46 1.19 4.02 14.51
C GLY A 46 1.44 5.50 14.33
N GLY A 47 2.44 6.05 14.98
CA GLY A 47 2.74 7.46 14.92
C GLY A 47 3.56 7.89 13.70
N MET A 48 4.00 6.93 12.90
CA MET A 48 4.86 7.19 11.74
C MET A 48 4.20 6.54 10.53
N GLY A 49 4.32 7.05 9.40
CA GLY A 49 3.70 6.46 8.22
C GLY A 49 2.74 7.40 7.56
N TYR A 50 3.03 8.68 7.72
CA TYR A 50 2.25 9.71 7.06
C TYR A 50 2.36 9.57 5.55
N MET A 51 1.27 9.92 4.87
CA MET A 51 1.15 9.79 3.43
C MET A 51 1.14 11.13 2.75
N GLN A 52 1.83 11.23 1.62
CA GLN A 52 1.81 12.45 0.82
C GLN A 52 1.57 12.10 -0.64
N ASP A 53 1.26 13.10 -1.43
CA ASP A 53 0.97 12.93 -2.86
C ASP A 53 -0.09 11.86 -3.10
N ILE A 54 -1.16 11.95 -2.32
CA ILE A 54 -2.25 10.98 -2.37
C ILE A 54 -3.06 11.17 -3.65
N ALA A 55 -3.29 10.09 -4.36
CA ALA A 55 -4.13 10.08 -5.55
C ALA A 55 -5.12 8.93 -5.42
N VAL A 56 -6.41 9.27 -5.38
CA VAL A 56 -7.46 8.27 -5.24
C VAL A 56 -8.05 7.97 -6.60
N GLY A 57 -7.72 6.78 -7.11
CA GLY A 57 -8.23 6.33 -8.40
C GLY A 57 -9.46 5.44 -8.24
N PRO A 58 -10.01 4.96 -9.36
CA PRO A 58 -11.20 4.11 -9.31
C PRO A 58 -10.95 2.74 -8.68
N SER A 59 -9.75 2.21 -8.77
CA SER A 59 -9.41 0.91 -8.19
C SER A 59 -8.23 0.96 -7.26
N TRP A 60 -7.33 1.89 -7.46
CA TRP A 60 -6.08 1.98 -6.74
C TRP A 60 -5.92 3.34 -6.09
N ILE A 61 -5.32 3.34 -4.92
CA ILE A 61 -4.93 4.55 -4.22
C ILE A 61 -3.40 4.56 -4.20
N SER A 62 -2.83 5.67 -4.64
CA SER A 62 -1.37 5.82 -4.68
C SER A 62 -0.95 6.92 -3.73
N TYR A 63 0.19 6.74 -3.10
CA TYR A 63 0.74 7.77 -2.22
C TYR A 63 2.20 7.48 -1.96
N GLU A 64 2.89 8.44 -1.35
CA GLU A 64 4.27 8.26 -0.97
C GLU A 64 4.42 8.28 0.55
N THR A 65 5.34 7.48 1.04
CA THR A 65 5.72 7.46 2.44
C THR A 65 7.23 7.62 2.54
N ARG A 66 7.70 8.02 3.71
CA ARG A 66 9.13 8.27 3.88
C ARG A 66 9.86 6.95 4.10
N MET A 67 10.77 6.62 3.17
CA MET A 67 11.71 5.50 3.24
C MET A 67 11.11 4.10 3.13
N VAL A 68 10.03 3.82 3.82
CA VAL A 68 9.44 2.47 3.87
C VAL A 68 7.94 2.53 3.71
N PRO A 69 7.30 1.43 3.32
CA PRO A 69 5.84 1.40 3.26
C PRO A 69 5.24 1.49 4.66
N ASN A 70 4.01 1.93 4.74
CA ASN A 70 3.30 2.10 6.00
C ASN A 70 2.28 1.00 6.23
N LEU A 71 2.71 -0.25 6.17
CA LEU A 71 1.79 -1.38 6.27
C LEU A 71 0.99 -1.39 7.57
N GLU A 72 1.57 -0.91 8.66
CA GLU A 72 0.84 -0.82 9.92
C GLU A 72 -0.36 0.12 9.84
N VAL A 73 -0.20 1.22 9.12
CA VAL A 73 -1.30 2.15 8.90
C VAL A 73 -2.38 1.49 8.05
N LEU A 74 -1.98 0.79 6.99
CA LEU A 74 -2.93 0.07 6.15
C LEU A 74 -3.68 -1.00 6.94
N ASP A 75 -2.99 -1.69 7.83
CA ASP A 75 -3.62 -2.70 8.68
C ASP A 75 -4.67 -2.07 9.59
N ASP A 76 -4.36 -0.93 10.20
CA ASP A 76 -5.33 -0.23 11.06
C ASP A 76 -6.55 0.23 10.26
N ILE A 77 -6.34 0.72 9.05
CA ILE A 77 -7.43 1.13 8.17
C ILE A 77 -8.28 -0.08 7.79
N ALA A 78 -7.62 -1.17 7.41
CA ALA A 78 -8.32 -2.40 7.03
C ALA A 78 -9.16 -2.95 8.18
N ASP A 79 -8.61 -2.95 9.39
CA ASP A 79 -9.34 -3.40 10.57
C ASP A 79 -10.55 -2.52 10.85
N HIS A 80 -10.35 -1.21 10.76
CA HIS A 80 -11.43 -0.26 11.08
C HIS A 80 -12.62 -0.41 10.14
N TYR A 81 -12.36 -0.62 8.85
CA TYR A 81 -13.42 -0.71 7.85
C TYR A 81 -13.82 -2.15 7.50
N GLY A 82 -13.12 -3.13 8.05
CA GLY A 82 -13.44 -4.53 7.78
C GLY A 82 -13.16 -4.92 6.34
N VAL A 83 -12.05 -4.48 5.80
CA VAL A 83 -11.67 -4.79 4.41
C VAL A 83 -10.31 -5.46 4.38
N ASP A 84 -10.01 -6.06 3.23
CA ASP A 84 -8.70 -6.60 2.92
C ASP A 84 -7.97 -5.63 2.00
N TYR A 85 -6.72 -5.89 1.68
CA TYR A 85 -6.00 -5.08 0.71
C TYR A 85 -4.86 -5.82 0.05
N ILE A 86 -4.46 -5.29 -1.09
CA ILE A 86 -3.23 -5.66 -1.78
C ILE A 86 -2.45 -4.37 -1.94
N ALA A 87 -1.19 -4.38 -1.54
CA ALA A 87 -0.35 -3.19 -1.62
C ALA A 87 0.95 -3.53 -2.32
N TRP A 88 1.40 -2.62 -3.18
CA TRP A 88 2.71 -2.68 -3.80
C TRP A 88 3.50 -1.46 -3.36
N TYR A 89 4.78 -1.66 -3.15
CA TYR A 89 5.63 -0.56 -2.73
C TYR A 89 7.02 -0.69 -3.30
N GLN A 90 7.65 0.46 -3.53
CA GLN A 90 9.03 0.47 -4.01
C GLN A 90 9.75 1.72 -3.54
N GLU A 91 11.01 1.53 -3.18
CA GLU A 91 11.94 2.61 -2.89
C GLU A 91 13.25 2.24 -3.60
N PRO A 92 13.45 2.74 -4.83
CA PRO A 92 14.57 2.29 -5.67
C PRO A 92 15.95 2.59 -5.10
N MET A 93 16.10 3.69 -4.37
CA MET A 93 17.42 4.06 -3.83
C MET A 93 17.89 3.06 -2.77
N ALA A 94 16.96 2.49 -2.03
CA ALA A 94 17.29 1.45 -1.05
C ALA A 94 17.16 0.05 -1.63
N GLY A 95 16.75 -0.07 -2.89
CA GLY A 95 16.50 -1.37 -3.49
C GLY A 95 15.32 -2.09 -2.90
N LEU A 96 14.36 -1.36 -2.36
CA LEU A 96 13.20 -1.95 -1.71
C LEU A 96 12.06 -2.07 -2.71
N TYR A 97 11.62 -3.29 -2.93
CA TYR A 97 10.47 -3.59 -3.78
C TYR A 97 9.67 -4.68 -3.09
N GLY A 98 8.37 -4.52 -3.01
CA GLY A 98 7.62 -5.54 -2.30
C GLY A 98 6.13 -5.48 -2.54
N GLU A 99 5.47 -6.44 -1.95
CA GLU A 99 4.04 -6.62 -2.04
C GLU A 99 3.53 -7.11 -0.69
N ALA A 100 2.36 -6.65 -0.31
CA ALA A 100 1.67 -7.11 0.88
C ALA A 100 0.23 -7.45 0.52
N VAL A 101 -0.27 -8.54 1.10
CA VAL A 101 -1.66 -8.96 0.92
C VAL A 101 -2.24 -9.21 2.30
N ARG A 102 -3.37 -8.57 2.56
CA ARG A 102 -4.09 -8.79 3.81
C ARG A 102 -5.38 -9.54 3.53
N THR A 103 -5.56 -10.64 4.25
CA THR A 103 -6.74 -11.48 4.13
C THR A 103 -7.18 -11.91 5.51
N ALA A 104 -8.47 -11.69 5.82
CA ALA A 104 -9.07 -12.15 7.08
C ALA A 104 -8.26 -11.74 8.31
N GLY A 105 -7.78 -10.52 8.31
CA GLY A 105 -7.06 -9.97 9.47
C GLY A 105 -5.59 -10.31 9.54
N GLU A 106 -5.05 -11.02 8.56
CA GLU A 106 -3.64 -11.37 8.54
C GLU A 106 -2.96 -10.77 7.31
N THR A 107 -1.80 -10.16 7.53
CA THR A 107 -1.02 -9.54 6.47
C THR A 107 0.23 -10.36 6.22
N GLN A 108 0.44 -10.70 4.96
CA GLN A 108 1.67 -11.35 4.50
C GLN A 108 2.35 -10.40 3.55
N TRP A 109 3.66 -10.33 3.62
CA TRP A 109 4.41 -9.44 2.75
C TRP A 109 5.72 -10.08 2.33
N VAL A 110 6.20 -9.65 1.16
CA VAL A 110 7.42 -10.16 0.56
C VAL A 110 8.18 -9.01 -0.05
N ASN A 111 9.46 -8.92 0.22
CA ASN A 111 10.32 -7.99 -0.46
C ASN A 111 11.09 -8.74 -1.54
N ILE A 112 11.22 -8.12 -2.70
CA ILE A 112 12.01 -8.67 -3.79
C ILE A 112 13.43 -8.16 -3.65
N ASP A 113 14.38 -9.09 -3.67
CA ASP A 113 15.78 -8.76 -3.55
C ASP A 113 16.24 -7.94 -4.75
N THR A 114 16.96 -6.87 -4.49
CA THR A 114 17.56 -6.04 -5.52
C THR A 114 18.44 -6.87 -6.45
N TYR A 115 19.17 -7.79 -5.90
CA TYR A 115 20.03 -8.67 -6.68
C TYR A 115 19.23 -9.47 -7.70
N THR A 116 18.08 -9.97 -7.29
CA THR A 116 17.20 -10.71 -8.18
C THR A 116 16.80 -9.89 -9.37
N GLN A 117 16.50 -8.63 -9.15
CA GLN A 117 16.12 -7.72 -10.23
C GLN A 117 17.28 -7.53 -11.20
N LYS A 118 18.48 -7.33 -10.68
CA LYS A 118 19.66 -7.15 -11.51
C LYS A 118 19.98 -8.42 -12.28
N GLY A 119 19.81 -9.56 -11.65
CA GLY A 119 20.09 -10.83 -12.28
C GLY A 119 19.20 -11.13 -13.45
N ARG A 120 18.03 -10.55 -13.49
CA ARG A 120 17.11 -10.73 -14.60
C ARG A 120 17.40 -9.79 -15.75
N GLY A 121 18.28 -8.85 -15.55
CA GLY A 121 18.72 -7.95 -16.58
C GLY A 121 17.68 -6.93 -16.96
N ASN A 122 16.85 -7.25 -17.87
CA ASN A 122 15.97 -6.26 -18.46
C ASN A 122 14.60 -6.18 -17.82
N ASN A 123 14.27 -7.02 -16.92
CA ASN A 123 12.96 -6.96 -16.40
C ASN A 123 12.92 -6.62 -15.00
N PRO A 124 12.64 -5.44 -14.73
CA PRO A 124 12.69 -4.97 -13.40
C PRO A 124 11.68 -5.67 -12.50
N ALA A 125 11.81 -5.37 -11.25
CA ALA A 125 10.99 -5.85 -10.20
C ALA A 125 9.50 -5.75 -10.46
N PHE A 126 9.11 -4.85 -11.29
CA PHE A 126 7.70 -4.64 -11.59
C PHE A 126 7.05 -5.90 -12.15
N PHE A 127 7.75 -6.59 -13.04
CA PHE A 127 7.22 -7.83 -13.60
C PHE A 127 7.15 -8.91 -12.53
N ASP A 128 8.18 -9.01 -11.72
CA ASP A 128 8.21 -9.98 -10.64
C ASP A 128 7.13 -9.71 -9.60
N LEU A 129 6.84 -8.44 -9.35
CA LEU A 129 5.77 -8.08 -8.45
C LEU A 129 4.42 -8.57 -8.94
N LYS A 130 4.19 -8.51 -10.24
CA LYS A 130 2.94 -9.00 -10.81
C LYS A 130 2.82 -10.52 -10.63
N GLU A 131 3.90 -11.24 -10.82
CA GLU A 131 3.89 -12.68 -10.61
C GLU A 131 3.64 -13.03 -9.16
N LEU A 132 4.30 -12.32 -8.25
CA LEU A 132 4.11 -12.54 -6.83
C LEU A 132 2.68 -12.23 -6.40
N GLN A 133 2.13 -11.15 -6.93
CA GLN A 133 0.75 -10.79 -6.63
C GLN A 133 -0.21 -11.89 -7.06
N ALA A 134 -0.04 -12.39 -8.27
CA ALA A 134 -0.90 -13.45 -8.77
C ALA A 134 -0.79 -14.70 -7.89
N SER A 135 0.42 -15.06 -7.52
CA SER A 135 0.69 -16.21 -6.66
C SER A 135 0.05 -16.04 -5.28
N LEU A 136 0.22 -14.89 -4.68
CA LEU A 136 -0.36 -14.62 -3.36
C LEU A 136 -1.88 -14.61 -3.40
N LEU A 137 -2.46 -14.02 -4.44
CA LEU A 137 -3.91 -14.00 -4.59
C LEU A 137 -4.48 -15.39 -4.74
N ILE A 138 -3.85 -16.21 -5.57
CA ILE A 138 -4.31 -17.60 -5.78
C ILE A 138 -4.22 -18.37 -4.47
N GLY A 139 -3.10 -18.20 -3.75
CA GLY A 139 -2.91 -18.91 -2.51
C GLY A 139 -3.79 -18.46 -1.37
N GLN A 140 -4.13 -17.16 -1.34
CA GLN A 140 -4.89 -16.56 -0.25
C GLN A 140 -6.38 -16.54 -0.54
N HIS A 141 -6.77 -16.39 -1.81
CA HIS A 141 -8.16 -16.18 -2.19
C HIS A 141 -8.49 -16.97 -3.44
N PRO A 142 -8.54 -18.27 -3.36
CA PRO A 142 -8.79 -19.07 -4.56
C PRO A 142 -10.14 -18.78 -5.21
N GLU A 143 -11.08 -18.25 -4.48
CA GLU A 143 -12.40 -17.91 -5.00
C GLU A 143 -12.51 -16.51 -5.57
N ARG A 144 -11.51 -15.74 -5.41
CA ARG A 144 -11.55 -14.37 -5.90
C ARG A 144 -11.13 -14.23 -7.36
#